data_28ea97d3b0c67bfd72a7e26b35b9b7df
#
_entry.id   28ea97d3b0c67bfd72a7e26b35b9b7df
#
_cell.length_a   1.000
_cell.length_b   1.000
_cell.length_c   1.000
_cell.angle_alpha   90.00
_cell.angle_beta   90.00
_cell.angle_gamma   90.00
#
_symmetry.space_group_name_H-M   'P 1'
#
loop_
_entity.id
_entity.type
_entity.pdbx_description
1 polymer ?
#
loop_
_entity_poly.entity_id
_entity_poly.type
_entity_poly.pdbx_seq_one_letter_code
_entity_poly.pdbx_strand_id
1 'polypeptide(L)'
;MKKKLVFPNLFWWGAASSGPQTEGRYGKVHENVMDYWFKTHPEDFFDNVGPLVASNFFHTYTEDFHLMKEIGVNSFRTSIQWSRLIKNLETGEPDPKGIAF
;
A
#
# COMPACT_ATOMS: atom_id res chain seq x y z
N MET A 1 -23.55 -29.00 19.32
CA MET A 1 -22.72 -29.23 18.10
C MET A 1 -22.30 -27.91 17.48
N LYS A 2 -21.02 -27.75 17.23
CA LYS A 2 -20.55 -26.59 16.45
C LYS A 2 -20.94 -26.79 14.99
N LYS A 3 -21.70 -25.85 14.43
CA LYS A 3 -22.09 -25.87 13.00
C LYS A 3 -20.87 -25.50 12.16
N LYS A 4 -20.47 -26.36 11.25
CA LYS A 4 -19.40 -26.08 10.29
C LYS A 4 -19.97 -25.19 9.18
N LEU A 5 -19.36 -24.04 8.97
CA LEU A 5 -19.68 -23.17 7.84
C LEU A 5 -18.82 -23.57 6.64
N VAL A 6 -19.43 -23.66 5.48
CA VAL A 6 -18.76 -24.00 4.22
C VAL A 6 -18.98 -22.84 3.24
N PHE A 7 -17.87 -22.34 2.69
CA PHE A 7 -17.88 -21.28 1.70
C PHE A 7 -17.77 -21.88 0.28
N PRO A 8 -18.25 -21.17 -0.76
CA PRO A 8 -18.05 -21.60 -2.14
C PRO A 8 -16.57 -21.80 -2.48
N ASN A 9 -16.26 -22.72 -3.39
CA ASN A 9 -14.87 -23.04 -3.77
C ASN A 9 -14.08 -21.85 -4.33
N LEU A 10 -14.77 -20.89 -4.97
CA LEU A 10 -14.15 -19.69 -5.56
C LEU A 10 -14.36 -18.43 -4.67
N PHE A 11 -14.61 -18.64 -3.38
CA PHE A 11 -14.78 -17.53 -2.46
C PHE A 11 -13.47 -16.72 -2.32
N TRP A 12 -13.58 -15.40 -2.38
CA TRP A 12 -12.43 -14.52 -2.22
C TRP A 12 -12.14 -14.25 -0.76
N TRP A 13 -11.04 -14.79 -0.29
CA TRP A 13 -10.45 -14.47 1.00
C TRP A 13 -9.43 -13.37 0.80
N GLY A 14 -9.81 -12.14 1.17
CA GLY A 14 -9.07 -10.98 0.77
C GLY A 14 -8.51 -10.16 1.93
N ALA A 15 -7.47 -9.41 1.61
CA ALA A 15 -6.96 -8.31 2.42
C ALA A 15 -6.98 -7.03 1.60
N ALA A 16 -7.06 -5.89 2.28
CA ALA A 16 -7.09 -4.59 1.63
C ALA A 16 -6.05 -3.66 2.28
N SER A 17 -5.46 -2.81 1.46
CA SER A 17 -4.44 -1.86 1.85
C SER A 17 -4.61 -0.55 1.08
N SER A 18 -3.80 0.44 1.42
CA SER A 18 -3.65 1.65 0.62
C SER A 18 -2.20 2.09 0.59
N GLY A 19 -1.79 2.71 -0.51
CA GLY A 19 -0.42 3.16 -0.69
C GLY A 19 0.09 4.05 0.45
N PRO A 20 -0.59 5.16 0.79
CA PRO A 20 -0.14 6.07 1.84
C PRO A 20 -0.02 5.43 3.22
N GLN A 21 -0.84 4.43 3.53
CA GLN A 21 -0.87 3.77 4.83
C GLN A 21 0.18 2.67 4.99
N THR A 22 0.75 2.16 3.90
CA THR A 22 1.57 0.95 3.96
C THR A 22 2.95 1.06 3.32
N GLU A 23 3.09 1.78 2.19
CA GLU A 23 4.31 1.73 1.39
C GLU A 23 5.51 2.44 1.99
N GLY A 24 5.27 3.57 2.66
CA GLY A 24 6.33 4.50 3.02
C GLY A 24 6.69 5.44 1.87
N ARG A 25 7.57 6.40 2.14
CA ARG A 25 7.95 7.43 1.17
C ARG A 25 9.05 6.98 0.19
N TYR A 26 9.67 5.88 0.43
CA TYR A 26 10.82 5.40 -0.33
C TYR A 26 10.55 5.34 -1.84
N GLY A 27 11.48 5.87 -2.63
CA GLY A 27 11.43 5.80 -4.09
C GLY A 27 10.35 6.64 -4.76
N LYS A 28 9.52 7.38 -4.02
CA LYS A 28 8.53 8.28 -4.62
C LYS A 28 9.20 9.52 -5.21
N VAL A 29 8.89 9.81 -6.46
CA VAL A 29 9.39 10.99 -7.16
C VAL A 29 8.70 12.27 -6.66
N HIS A 30 7.40 12.17 -6.37
CA HIS A 30 6.58 13.30 -5.95
C HIS A 30 5.91 13.06 -4.61
N GLU A 31 5.56 14.14 -3.92
CA GLU A 31 4.67 14.11 -2.77
C GLU A 31 3.22 13.90 -3.23
N ASN A 32 2.46 13.11 -2.47
CA ASN A 32 1.01 13.12 -2.56
C ASN A 32 0.42 14.03 -1.47
N VAL A 33 -0.90 14.14 -1.41
CA VAL A 33 -1.58 14.99 -0.42
C VAL A 33 -1.27 14.57 1.02
N MET A 34 -1.11 13.27 1.28
CA MET A 34 -0.82 12.76 2.63
C MET A 34 0.63 13.07 3.05
N ASP A 35 1.58 12.98 2.13
CA ASP A 35 2.97 13.36 2.38
C ASP A 35 3.09 14.84 2.72
N TYR A 36 2.41 15.69 1.94
CA TYR A 36 2.39 17.13 2.14
C TYR A 36 1.71 17.51 3.45
N TRP A 37 0.57 16.89 3.76
CA TRP A 37 -0.17 17.14 4.99
C TRP A 37 0.68 16.78 6.21
N PHE A 38 1.27 15.59 6.24
CA PHE A 38 2.15 15.20 7.34
C PHE A 38 3.35 16.16 7.51
N LYS A 39 3.95 16.60 6.42
CA LYS A 39 5.07 17.53 6.43
C LYS A 39 4.72 18.89 7.04
N THR A 40 3.51 19.38 6.77
CA THR A 40 3.05 20.71 7.20
C THR A 40 2.31 20.70 8.52
N HIS A 41 1.60 19.63 8.86
CA HIS A 41 0.74 19.49 10.03
C HIS A 41 0.89 18.08 10.65
N PRO A 42 2.09 17.74 11.16
CA PRO A 42 2.30 16.41 11.74
C PRO A 42 1.44 16.14 12.97
N GLU A 43 0.99 17.19 13.67
CA GLU A 43 0.11 17.12 14.82
C GLU A 43 -1.29 16.57 14.51
N ASP A 44 -1.71 16.58 13.23
CA ASP A 44 -2.98 15.99 12.79
C ASP A 44 -2.92 14.46 12.72
N PHE A 45 -1.73 13.89 12.83
CA PHE A 45 -1.50 12.44 12.78
C PHE A 45 -1.28 11.89 14.18
N PHE A 46 -1.83 10.70 14.46
CA PHE A 46 -1.70 10.06 15.75
C PHE A 46 -0.22 9.87 16.12
N ASP A 47 0.17 10.35 17.30
CA ASP A 47 1.55 10.35 17.80
C ASP A 47 2.58 10.98 16.84
N ASN A 48 2.15 11.88 15.95
CA ASN A 48 2.98 12.45 14.89
C ASN A 48 3.63 11.38 13.99
N VAL A 49 2.96 10.25 13.79
CA VAL A 49 3.40 9.17 12.91
C VAL A 49 2.67 9.26 11.57
N GLY A 50 3.41 9.46 10.51
CA GLY A 50 2.89 9.67 9.18
C GLY A 50 3.41 8.64 8.16
N PRO A 51 3.29 8.98 6.86
CA PRO A 51 3.53 8.03 5.77
C PRO A 51 5.01 7.81 5.41
N LEU A 52 5.96 8.25 6.24
CA LEU A 52 7.38 8.16 5.90
C LEU A 52 7.89 6.73 5.80
N VAL A 53 7.54 5.89 6.76
CA VAL A 53 7.89 4.47 6.81
C VAL A 53 6.62 3.62 6.66
N ALA A 54 5.55 4.00 7.36
CA ALA A 54 4.29 3.27 7.42
C ALA A 54 4.52 1.81 7.81
N SER A 55 3.99 0.86 7.05
CA SER A 55 4.26 -0.57 7.25
C SER A 55 5.49 -1.07 6.48
N ASN A 56 6.25 -0.17 5.90
CA ASN A 56 7.45 -0.48 5.11
C ASN A 56 7.19 -1.43 3.92
N PHE A 57 5.96 -1.42 3.41
CA PHE A 57 5.51 -2.35 2.38
C PHE A 57 6.33 -2.24 1.07
N PHE A 58 6.84 -1.05 0.75
CA PHE A 58 7.71 -0.87 -0.41
C PHE A 58 8.93 -1.81 -0.38
N HIS A 59 9.46 -2.10 0.80
CA HIS A 59 10.60 -3.01 0.96
C HIS A 59 10.20 -4.44 1.30
N THR A 60 9.01 -4.66 1.86
CA THR A 60 8.60 -5.96 2.41
C THR A 60 7.47 -6.65 1.65
N TYR A 61 7.01 -6.10 0.53
CA TYR A 61 5.82 -6.60 -0.17
C TYR A 61 5.92 -8.06 -0.58
N THR A 62 7.10 -8.54 -0.96
CA THR A 62 7.30 -9.94 -1.33
C THR A 62 7.07 -10.87 -0.15
N GLU A 63 7.61 -10.53 1.01
CA GLU A 63 7.42 -11.28 2.25
C GLU A 63 5.98 -11.19 2.72
N ASP A 64 5.38 -10.00 2.69
CA ASP A 64 4.00 -9.78 3.10
C ASP A 64 3.02 -10.60 2.24
N PHE A 65 3.20 -10.64 0.92
CA PHE A 65 2.40 -11.48 0.03
C PHE A 65 2.61 -12.98 0.29
N HIS A 66 3.83 -13.38 0.61
CA HIS A 66 4.11 -14.77 0.99
C HIS A 66 3.35 -15.18 2.25
N LEU A 67 3.40 -14.34 3.29
CA LEU A 67 2.66 -14.55 4.53
C LEU A 67 1.14 -14.57 4.31
N MET A 68 0.60 -13.66 3.50
CA MET A 68 -0.82 -13.66 3.12
C MET A 68 -1.22 -14.97 2.45
N LYS A 69 -0.38 -15.46 1.54
CA LYS A 69 -0.63 -16.74 0.85
C LYS A 69 -0.63 -17.92 1.83
N GLU A 70 0.28 -17.94 2.78
CA GLU A 70 0.34 -19.00 3.81
C GLU A 70 -0.92 -19.07 4.67
N ILE A 71 -1.54 -17.95 4.99
CA ILE A 71 -2.80 -17.91 5.76
C ILE A 71 -4.06 -18.08 4.91
N GLY A 72 -3.92 -18.30 3.60
CA GLY A 72 -5.04 -18.59 2.70
C GLY A 72 -5.64 -17.40 1.99
N VAL A 73 -5.01 -16.22 2.02
CA VAL A 73 -5.43 -15.05 1.25
C VAL A 73 -5.21 -15.31 -0.24
N ASN A 74 -6.25 -15.10 -1.04
CA ASN A 74 -6.23 -15.28 -2.49
C ASN A 74 -6.65 -14.04 -3.27
N SER A 75 -6.87 -12.93 -2.56
CA SER A 75 -7.34 -11.66 -3.15
C SER A 75 -6.73 -10.51 -2.37
N PHE A 76 -6.20 -9.53 -3.07
CA PHE A 76 -5.61 -8.35 -2.45
C PHE A 76 -6.06 -7.09 -3.17
N ARG A 77 -6.56 -6.11 -2.41
CA ARG A 77 -6.95 -4.79 -2.92
C ARG A 77 -6.01 -3.72 -2.37
N THR A 78 -5.55 -2.86 -3.25
CA THR A 78 -4.74 -1.71 -2.84
C THR A 78 -5.04 -0.51 -3.74
N SER A 79 -4.46 0.64 -3.41
CA SER A 79 -4.44 1.82 -4.25
C SER A 79 -3.06 2.02 -4.87
N ILE A 80 -3.03 2.60 -6.05
CA ILE A 80 -1.78 2.97 -6.73
C ILE A 80 -1.50 4.44 -6.47
N GLN A 81 -0.32 4.73 -5.91
CA GLN A 81 0.13 6.10 -5.71
C GLN A 81 0.73 6.67 -7.00
N TRP A 82 0.03 7.61 -7.63
CA TRP A 82 0.53 8.30 -8.82
C TRP A 82 1.83 9.05 -8.56
N SER A 83 2.03 9.53 -7.33
CA SER A 83 3.28 10.15 -6.89
C SER A 83 4.51 9.24 -7.00
N ARG A 84 4.29 7.93 -7.04
CA ARG A 84 5.32 6.91 -7.27
C ARG A 84 5.39 6.49 -8.73
N LEU A 85 4.23 6.39 -9.38
CA LEU A 85 4.10 5.84 -10.73
C LEU A 85 4.52 6.83 -11.82
N ILE A 86 4.26 8.12 -11.63
CA ILE A 86 4.47 9.15 -12.65
C ILE A 86 5.70 9.98 -12.33
N LYS A 87 6.67 9.96 -13.24
CA LYS A 87 7.91 10.74 -13.14
C LYS A 87 7.70 12.19 -13.51
N ASN A 88 6.97 12.45 -14.59
CA ASN A 88 6.66 13.77 -15.07
C ASN A 88 5.14 13.98 -15.13
N LEU A 89 4.62 14.83 -14.25
CA LEU A 89 3.19 15.08 -14.11
C LEU A 89 2.57 15.83 -15.30
N GLU A 90 3.37 16.59 -16.05
CA GLU A 90 2.87 17.34 -17.21
C GLU A 90 2.70 16.44 -18.43
N THR A 91 3.63 15.52 -18.64
CA THR A 91 3.64 14.62 -19.81
C THR A 91 3.01 13.27 -19.54
N GLY A 92 2.85 12.90 -18.27
CA GLY A 92 2.41 11.56 -17.88
C GLY A 92 3.50 10.49 -18.01
N GLU A 93 4.77 10.88 -18.18
CA GLU A 93 5.88 9.94 -18.27
C GLU A 93 5.97 9.09 -17.00
N PRO A 94 5.93 7.75 -17.12
CA PRO A 94 6.00 6.87 -15.96
C PRO A 94 7.42 6.76 -15.39
N ASP A 95 7.51 6.48 -14.09
CA ASP A 95 8.76 6.12 -13.43
C ASP A 95 8.96 4.61 -13.53
N PRO A 96 10.04 4.13 -14.17
CA PRO A 96 10.31 2.70 -14.29
C PRO A 96 10.41 1.98 -12.94
N LYS A 97 10.89 2.65 -11.90
CA LYS A 97 10.95 2.09 -10.54
C LYS A 97 9.57 1.96 -9.91
N GLY A 98 8.70 2.93 -10.18
CA GLY A 98 7.31 2.87 -9.73
C GLY A 98 6.51 1.77 -10.43
N ILE A 99 6.78 1.53 -11.70
CA ILE A 99 6.18 0.43 -12.46
C ILE A 99 6.69 -0.93 -11.97
N ALA A 100 7.97 -1.04 -11.65
CA ALA A 100 8.58 -2.29 -11.20
C ALA A 100 8.07 -2.74 -9.81
N PHE A 101 7.71 -1.80 -8.96
CA PHE A 101 7.07 -2.08 -7.68
C PHE A 101 5.62 -2.52 -7.85
#